data_9db624dac77b304f11ea5107184e49dc
#
_entry.id   9db624dac77b304f11ea5107184e49dc
#
_cell.length_a   1.000
_cell.length_b   1.000
_cell.length_c   1.000
_cell.angle_alpha   90.00
_cell.angle_beta   90.00
_cell.angle_gamma   90.00
#
_symmetry.space_group_name_H-M   'P 1'
#
loop_
_entity.id
_entity.type
_entity.pdbx_description
1 polymer ?
#
loop_
_entity_poly.entity_id
_entity_poly.type
_entity_poly.pdbx_seq_one_letter_code
_entity_poly.pdbx_strand_id
1 'polypeptide(L)'
;MLASRPEGYPEPGNFRLETVELPAPDEGQILVRTTAMSVDPYMRGRMNDVKSYVPPFRVDGPLEGGAVGVVEASRSDRFAVGDHVLHGLGWRDHAVLDASAATPVDVDAAPETAYLGILGMTGLTAYTGLTRIGGVREGDTVFISGAAGAVGSAAGQMAKLLGASRVIGSAGTQEKVARLRELGFDAAFDYHDGVLDQLRAAAPDGIDLYFDNVGGEHLEAALDVINPLGRVAVCGMISAYNDPDATPAPRNMSALIAKNLTVRGFVMKYHWDLGPEFRGRMSGWLRDGEVRYDETVREGLESAPQAFIDLLHGANTGKMVVRL
;
A
#
# COMPACT_ATOMS: atom_id res chain seq x y z
N MET A 1 -8.52 -19.86 -2.60
CA MET A 1 -8.38 -20.01 -4.06
C MET A 1 -9.18 -18.92 -4.76
N LEU A 2 -8.71 -18.44 -5.92
CA LEU A 2 -9.52 -17.65 -6.84
C LEU A 2 -10.47 -18.59 -7.59
N ALA A 3 -11.79 -18.50 -7.32
CA ALA A 3 -12.77 -19.37 -7.95
C ALA A 3 -13.18 -18.88 -9.35
N SER A 4 -13.27 -17.57 -9.53
CA SER A 4 -13.57 -16.92 -10.81
C SER A 4 -13.02 -15.51 -10.86
N ARG A 5 -12.84 -14.96 -12.06
CA ARG A 5 -12.42 -13.57 -12.24
C ARG A 5 -13.60 -12.63 -12.03
N PRO A 6 -13.45 -11.55 -11.24
CA PRO A 6 -14.53 -10.58 -11.04
C PRO A 6 -14.72 -9.68 -12.26
N GLU A 7 -15.97 -9.37 -12.56
CA GLU A 7 -16.37 -8.26 -13.42
C GLU A 7 -16.73 -7.07 -12.52
N GLY A 8 -15.98 -5.98 -12.58
CA GLY A 8 -16.13 -4.88 -11.62
C GLY A 8 -15.55 -5.18 -10.25
N TYR A 9 -16.27 -4.89 -9.18
CA TYR A 9 -15.85 -5.20 -7.81
C TYR A 9 -15.84 -6.71 -7.56
N PRO A 10 -14.84 -7.24 -6.83
CA PRO A 10 -14.88 -8.63 -6.39
C PRO A 10 -16.06 -8.89 -5.46
N GLU A 11 -16.64 -10.09 -5.59
CA GLU A 11 -17.73 -10.59 -4.75
C GLU A 11 -17.26 -11.85 -4.00
N PRO A 12 -17.92 -12.23 -2.89
CA PRO A 12 -17.55 -13.43 -2.15
C PRO A 12 -17.49 -14.70 -3.02
N GLY A 13 -18.33 -14.82 -4.04
CA GLY A 13 -18.34 -15.93 -5.00
C GLY A 13 -17.10 -16.06 -5.89
N ASN A 14 -16.27 -15.02 -5.97
CA ASN A 14 -14.98 -15.09 -6.67
C ASN A 14 -13.91 -15.85 -5.88
N PHE A 15 -14.17 -16.20 -4.64
CA PHE A 15 -13.23 -16.85 -3.74
C PHE A 15 -13.80 -18.19 -3.25
N ARG A 16 -12.90 -19.13 -2.97
CA ARG A 16 -13.23 -20.44 -2.42
C ARG A 16 -12.18 -20.85 -1.40
N LEU A 17 -12.62 -21.28 -0.21
CA LEU A 17 -11.74 -21.89 0.77
C LEU A 17 -11.57 -23.38 0.43
N GLU A 18 -10.32 -23.84 0.40
CA GLU A 18 -9.98 -25.24 0.17
C GLU A 18 -8.92 -25.71 1.15
N THR A 19 -9.03 -26.97 1.56
CA THR A 19 -7.97 -27.67 2.30
C THR A 19 -7.16 -28.49 1.33
N VAL A 20 -5.83 -28.29 1.35
CA VAL A 20 -4.90 -29.04 0.51
C VAL A 20 -3.81 -29.66 1.40
N GLU A 21 -3.32 -30.85 1.02
CA GLU A 21 -2.15 -31.43 1.66
C GLU A 21 -0.89 -30.71 1.17
N LEU A 22 -0.02 -30.34 2.11
CA LEU A 22 1.29 -29.76 1.79
C LEU A 22 2.36 -30.83 1.83
N PRO A 23 3.34 -30.80 0.90
CA PRO A 23 4.51 -31.68 1.01
C PRO A 23 5.35 -31.27 2.22
N ALA A 24 6.15 -32.23 2.73
CA ALA A 24 7.22 -31.89 3.65
C ALA A 24 8.25 -30.97 2.93
N PRO A 25 8.93 -30.05 3.64
CA PRO A 25 9.94 -29.21 3.03
C PRO A 25 11.12 -30.04 2.51
N ASP A 26 11.57 -29.73 1.30
CA ASP A 26 12.79 -30.27 0.69
C ASP A 26 14.04 -29.52 1.22
N GLU A 27 15.25 -29.98 0.79
CA GLU A 27 16.51 -29.32 1.12
C GLU A 27 16.50 -27.84 0.70
N GLY A 28 16.87 -26.94 1.63
CA GLY A 28 16.83 -25.49 1.43
C GLY A 28 15.46 -24.86 1.66
N GLN A 29 14.42 -25.65 2.00
CA GLN A 29 13.06 -25.15 2.24
C GLN A 29 12.70 -25.10 3.72
N ILE A 30 11.66 -24.32 4.01
CA ILE A 30 11.01 -24.17 5.31
C ILE A 30 9.50 -24.34 5.19
N LEU A 31 8.88 -24.87 6.23
CA LEU A 31 7.43 -24.81 6.44
C LEU A 31 7.13 -23.69 7.42
N VAL A 32 6.27 -22.78 7.01
CA VAL A 32 5.86 -21.62 7.82
C VAL A 32 4.37 -21.71 8.10
N ARG A 33 3.99 -21.62 9.37
CA ARG A 33 2.62 -21.36 9.78
C ARG A 33 2.41 -19.85 9.76
N THR A 34 1.48 -19.39 8.91
CA THR A 34 1.12 -17.98 8.79
C THR A 34 0.39 -17.51 10.03
N THR A 35 0.81 -16.40 10.60
CA THR A 35 0.16 -15.74 11.75
C THR A 35 -0.64 -14.53 11.33
N ALA A 36 -0.18 -13.84 10.28
CA ALA A 36 -0.94 -12.74 9.67
C ALA A 36 -0.57 -12.57 8.20
N MET A 37 -1.51 -12.03 7.44
CA MET A 37 -1.30 -11.73 6.03
C MET A 37 -1.84 -10.35 5.64
N SER A 38 -1.26 -9.81 4.59
CA SER A 38 -1.62 -8.54 3.98
C SER A 38 -2.74 -8.70 2.96
N VAL A 39 -3.65 -7.74 2.93
CA VAL A 39 -4.58 -7.53 1.81
C VAL A 39 -4.28 -6.17 1.20
N ASP A 40 -4.08 -6.14 -0.12
CA ASP A 40 -3.57 -4.94 -0.82
C ASP A 40 -4.35 -4.66 -2.11
N PRO A 41 -4.56 -3.38 -2.47
CA PRO A 41 -5.34 -3.00 -3.67
C PRO A 41 -4.79 -3.56 -4.98
N TYR A 42 -3.45 -3.72 -5.12
CA TYR A 42 -2.82 -4.25 -6.33
C TYR A 42 -3.28 -5.68 -6.69
N MET A 43 -3.76 -6.44 -5.71
CA MET A 43 -4.28 -7.80 -5.89
C MET A 43 -5.49 -7.80 -6.82
N ARG A 44 -6.29 -6.70 -6.86
CA ARG A 44 -7.41 -6.58 -7.80
C ARG A 44 -6.95 -6.67 -9.26
N GLY A 45 -5.88 -5.99 -9.61
CA GLY A 45 -5.29 -6.06 -10.94
C GLY A 45 -4.81 -7.46 -11.32
N ARG A 46 -4.31 -8.24 -10.33
CA ARG A 46 -3.90 -9.63 -10.55
C ARG A 46 -5.07 -10.60 -10.75
N MET A 47 -6.31 -10.23 -10.42
CA MET A 47 -7.50 -11.03 -10.70
C MET A 47 -7.92 -10.94 -12.17
N ASN A 48 -7.44 -9.96 -12.94
CA ASN A 48 -7.64 -9.83 -14.38
C ASN A 48 -6.63 -10.70 -15.13
N ASP A 49 -7.02 -11.23 -16.30
CA ASP A 49 -6.13 -12.03 -17.16
C ASP A 49 -5.37 -11.14 -18.15
N VAL A 50 -4.59 -10.22 -17.62
CA VAL A 50 -3.81 -9.27 -18.40
C VAL A 50 -2.34 -9.29 -17.99
N LYS A 51 -1.45 -9.13 -18.96
CA LYS A 51 -0.01 -9.01 -18.69
C LYS A 51 0.27 -7.70 -17.96
N SER A 52 0.89 -7.80 -16.80
CA SER A 52 1.28 -6.65 -15.96
C SER A 52 2.70 -6.84 -15.40
N TYR A 53 3.13 -5.95 -14.48
CA TYR A 53 4.43 -6.04 -13.80
C TYR A 53 4.55 -7.25 -12.85
N VAL A 54 3.40 -7.85 -12.46
CA VAL A 54 3.31 -9.13 -11.77
C VAL A 54 2.35 -10.06 -12.52
N PRO A 55 2.57 -11.39 -12.47
CA PRO A 55 1.66 -12.35 -13.11
C PRO A 55 0.25 -12.27 -12.53
N PRO A 56 -0.80 -12.52 -13.34
CA PRO A 56 -2.16 -12.67 -12.85
C PRO A 56 -2.28 -13.88 -11.92
N PHE A 57 -3.25 -13.84 -11.01
CA PHE A 57 -3.65 -15.01 -10.25
C PHE A 57 -4.28 -16.05 -11.20
N ARG A 58 -4.05 -17.31 -10.89
CA ARG A 58 -4.65 -18.42 -11.64
C ARG A 58 -6.01 -18.75 -11.04
N VAL A 59 -7.01 -18.94 -11.91
CA VAL A 59 -8.30 -19.52 -11.50
C VAL A 59 -8.01 -20.94 -11.00
N ASP A 60 -8.70 -21.36 -9.95
CA ASP A 60 -8.47 -22.59 -9.18
C ASP A 60 -7.07 -22.68 -8.53
N GLY A 61 -6.40 -21.54 -8.40
CA GLY A 61 -5.14 -21.41 -7.68
C GLY A 61 -5.25 -20.55 -6.43
N PRO A 62 -4.32 -20.71 -5.46
CA PRO A 62 -4.25 -19.84 -4.30
C PRO A 62 -3.87 -18.42 -4.71
N LEU A 63 -4.45 -17.42 -4.03
CA LEU A 63 -3.94 -16.07 -4.10
C LEU A 63 -2.60 -15.98 -3.34
N GLU A 64 -1.88 -14.89 -3.55
CA GLU A 64 -0.58 -14.62 -2.96
C GLU A 64 -0.51 -13.16 -2.52
N GLY A 65 0.32 -12.92 -1.53
CA GLY A 65 0.60 -11.58 -1.00
C GLY A 65 1.55 -11.68 0.19
N GLY A 66 1.92 -10.53 0.77
CA GLY A 66 2.76 -10.50 1.95
C GLY A 66 2.12 -11.26 3.11
N ALA A 67 2.90 -12.06 3.82
CA ALA A 67 2.49 -12.75 5.03
C ALA A 67 3.66 -12.85 6.01
N VAL A 68 3.34 -12.84 7.30
CA VAL A 68 4.29 -13.15 8.38
C VAL A 68 3.87 -14.44 9.06
N GLY A 69 4.83 -15.15 9.61
CA GLY A 69 4.54 -16.41 10.27
C GLY A 69 5.75 -16.98 10.98
N VAL A 70 5.55 -18.12 11.62
CA VAL A 70 6.55 -18.85 12.40
C VAL A 70 7.00 -20.10 11.64
N VAL A 71 8.29 -20.34 11.59
CA VAL A 71 8.86 -21.54 11.01
C VAL A 71 8.54 -22.74 11.89
N GLU A 72 7.81 -23.72 11.36
CA GLU A 72 7.45 -24.98 12.06
C GLU A 72 8.35 -26.16 11.69
N ALA A 73 8.92 -26.13 10.48
CA ALA A 73 9.94 -27.09 10.07
C ALA A 73 10.96 -26.42 9.15
N SER A 74 12.23 -26.83 9.26
CA SER A 74 13.31 -26.28 8.45
C SER A 74 14.24 -27.38 7.96
N ARG A 75 14.59 -27.31 6.68
CA ARG A 75 15.68 -28.04 6.05
C ARG A 75 16.69 -27.07 5.42
N SER A 76 16.90 -25.93 6.09
CA SER A 76 17.79 -24.86 5.68
C SER A 76 18.62 -24.39 6.87
N ASP A 77 19.88 -24.06 6.65
CA ASP A 77 20.76 -23.45 7.67
C ASP A 77 20.40 -21.97 7.94
N ARG A 78 19.47 -21.40 7.16
CA ARG A 78 19.14 -20.00 7.24
C ARG A 78 18.11 -19.65 8.33
N PHE A 79 17.23 -20.59 8.65
CA PHE A 79 16.17 -20.41 9.65
C PHE A 79 16.04 -21.67 10.51
N ALA A 80 15.80 -21.45 11.80
CA ALA A 80 15.44 -22.47 12.77
C ALA A 80 13.93 -22.52 13.00
N VAL A 81 13.45 -23.64 13.57
CA VAL A 81 12.07 -23.74 14.08
C VAL A 81 11.87 -22.70 15.17
N GLY A 82 10.77 -21.94 15.10
CA GLY A 82 10.45 -20.85 15.98
C GLY A 82 10.85 -19.46 15.44
N ASP A 83 11.65 -19.37 14.38
CA ASP A 83 11.98 -18.08 13.78
C ASP A 83 10.74 -17.43 13.14
N HIS A 84 10.61 -16.11 13.28
CA HIS A 84 9.58 -15.32 12.61
C HIS A 84 10.08 -14.84 11.25
N VAL A 85 9.24 -14.99 10.22
CA VAL A 85 9.62 -14.66 8.84
C VAL A 85 8.50 -13.92 8.10
N LEU A 86 8.91 -13.03 7.20
CA LEU A 86 8.08 -12.41 6.19
C LEU A 86 8.28 -13.13 4.86
N HIS A 87 7.20 -13.47 4.17
CA HIS A 87 7.23 -14.13 2.86
C HIS A 87 6.09 -13.65 1.93
N GLY A 88 6.08 -14.11 0.68
CA GLY A 88 5.10 -13.68 -0.33
C GLY A 88 3.91 -14.63 -0.53
N LEU A 89 3.81 -15.72 0.22
CA LEU A 89 2.79 -16.75 0.06
C LEU A 89 1.65 -16.61 1.09
N GLY A 90 1.00 -15.46 1.13
CA GLY A 90 -0.23 -15.25 1.90
C GLY A 90 -1.44 -15.98 1.33
N TRP A 91 -2.62 -15.70 1.87
CA TRP A 91 -3.90 -16.35 1.53
C TRP A 91 -3.91 -17.87 1.81
N ARG A 92 -3.17 -18.28 2.85
CA ARG A 92 -3.10 -19.65 3.36
C ARG A 92 -2.58 -19.67 4.80
N ASP A 93 -2.98 -20.68 5.54
CA ASP A 93 -2.53 -20.88 6.93
C ASP A 93 -1.11 -21.46 7.03
N HIS A 94 -0.68 -22.23 6.03
CA HIS A 94 0.68 -22.81 5.97
C HIS A 94 1.27 -22.64 4.57
N ALA A 95 2.58 -22.45 4.51
CA ALA A 95 3.34 -22.36 3.27
C ALA A 95 4.65 -23.13 3.34
N VAL A 96 4.94 -23.94 2.33
CA VAL A 96 6.29 -24.46 2.07
C VAL A 96 6.95 -23.58 1.03
N LEU A 97 8.15 -23.07 1.34
CA LEU A 97 8.87 -22.14 0.46
C LEU A 97 10.39 -22.29 0.61
N ASP A 98 11.11 -21.85 -0.41
CA ASP A 98 12.56 -21.73 -0.34
C ASP A 98 12.95 -20.70 0.73
N ALA A 99 13.87 -21.03 1.61
CA ALA A 99 14.34 -20.17 2.68
C ALA A 99 14.94 -18.84 2.14
N SER A 100 15.42 -18.83 0.90
CA SER A 100 15.90 -17.61 0.24
C SER A 100 14.79 -16.61 -0.08
N ALA A 101 13.54 -17.06 -0.16
CA ALA A 101 12.36 -16.22 -0.41
C ALA A 101 11.75 -15.65 0.88
N ALA A 102 12.29 -16.02 2.05
CA ALA A 102 11.89 -15.51 3.35
C ALA A 102 12.87 -14.44 3.87
N THR A 103 12.33 -13.48 4.61
CA THR A 103 13.10 -12.44 5.31
C THR A 103 12.82 -12.54 6.81
N PRO A 104 13.86 -12.52 7.67
CA PRO A 104 13.65 -12.56 9.11
C PRO A 104 12.86 -11.34 9.60
N VAL A 105 12.01 -11.56 10.60
CA VAL A 105 11.21 -10.54 11.30
C VAL A 105 11.69 -10.46 12.74
N ASP A 106 12.01 -9.25 13.19
CA ASP A 106 12.39 -8.97 14.58
C ASP A 106 11.13 -8.57 15.36
N VAL A 107 10.55 -9.53 16.06
CA VAL A 107 9.31 -9.34 16.84
C VAL A 107 9.57 -8.60 18.17
N ASP A 108 10.81 -8.48 18.61
CA ASP A 108 11.19 -7.69 19.77
C ASP A 108 11.26 -6.19 19.42
N ALA A 109 11.56 -5.86 18.16
CA ALA A 109 11.63 -4.49 17.66
C ALA A 109 10.24 -3.89 17.35
N ALA A 110 9.31 -4.71 16.81
CA ALA A 110 7.95 -4.28 16.49
C ALA A 110 7.00 -5.48 16.36
N PRO A 111 5.67 -5.27 16.51
CA PRO A 111 4.69 -6.29 16.20
C PRO A 111 4.88 -6.83 14.78
N GLU A 112 4.71 -8.14 14.58
CA GLU A 112 4.96 -8.78 13.27
C GLU A 112 4.11 -8.20 12.14
N THR A 113 2.88 -7.72 12.43
CA THR A 113 2.00 -7.07 11.45
C THR A 113 2.58 -5.76 10.89
N ALA A 114 3.42 -5.05 11.66
CA ALA A 114 4.10 -3.85 11.18
C ALA A 114 4.97 -4.12 9.94
N TYR A 115 5.51 -5.35 9.81
CA TYR A 115 6.29 -5.78 8.65
C TYR A 115 5.44 -6.04 7.39
N LEU A 116 4.11 -6.12 7.53
CA LEU A 116 3.18 -6.13 6.41
C LEU A 116 2.76 -4.70 5.97
N GLY A 117 3.01 -3.73 6.83
CA GLY A 117 2.59 -2.34 6.70
C GLY A 117 3.76 -1.35 6.71
N ILE A 118 3.85 -0.63 7.83
CA ILE A 118 4.73 0.53 7.99
C ILE A 118 6.23 0.20 7.88
N LEU A 119 6.68 -0.96 8.35
CA LEU A 119 8.05 -1.47 8.18
C LEU A 119 8.24 -2.32 6.92
N GLY A 120 7.16 -2.60 6.20
CA GLY A 120 7.12 -3.46 5.03
C GLY A 120 6.95 -2.68 3.72
N MET A 121 6.26 -3.34 2.78
CA MET A 121 6.11 -2.86 1.41
C MET A 121 5.40 -1.49 1.34
N THR A 122 4.35 -1.26 2.13
CA THR A 122 3.59 -0.01 2.04
C THR A 122 4.36 1.20 2.56
N GLY A 123 5.11 1.04 3.66
CA GLY A 123 6.01 2.08 4.15
C GLY A 123 7.15 2.37 3.17
N LEU A 124 7.79 1.33 2.62
CA LEU A 124 8.84 1.48 1.60
C LEU A 124 8.30 2.13 0.32
N THR A 125 7.05 1.83 -0.06
CA THR A 125 6.38 2.48 -1.21
C THR A 125 6.21 3.97 -0.97
N ALA A 126 5.74 4.37 0.20
CA ALA A 126 5.60 5.77 0.58
C ALA A 126 6.97 6.49 0.56
N TYR A 127 7.99 5.88 1.16
CA TYR A 127 9.35 6.42 1.17
C TYR A 127 9.93 6.58 -0.23
N THR A 128 9.79 5.56 -1.07
CA THR A 128 10.25 5.60 -2.48
C THR A 128 9.56 6.69 -3.28
N GLY A 129 8.23 6.78 -3.15
CA GLY A 129 7.44 7.77 -3.86
C GLY A 129 7.79 9.20 -3.46
N LEU A 130 8.07 9.44 -2.18
CA LEU A 130 8.49 10.76 -1.70
C LEU A 130 9.94 11.12 -2.08
N THR A 131 10.89 10.19 -1.90
CA THR A 131 12.33 10.51 -2.03
C THR A 131 12.83 10.38 -3.47
N ARG A 132 12.62 9.22 -4.10
CA ARG A 132 13.21 8.90 -5.41
C ARG A 132 12.34 9.34 -6.59
N ILE A 133 11.01 9.31 -6.43
CA ILE A 133 10.07 9.60 -7.52
C ILE A 133 9.64 11.05 -7.50
N GLY A 134 9.07 11.51 -6.40
CA GLY A 134 8.59 12.86 -6.18
C GLY A 134 9.72 13.84 -5.84
N GLY A 135 10.77 13.36 -5.19
CA GLY A 135 11.91 14.18 -4.79
C GLY A 135 11.46 15.34 -3.90
N VAL A 136 10.78 15.01 -2.77
CA VAL A 136 10.32 16.01 -1.79
C VAL A 136 11.46 16.92 -1.36
N ARG A 137 11.19 18.21 -1.23
CA ARG A 137 12.17 19.26 -0.92
C ARG A 137 11.73 20.05 0.31
N GLU A 138 12.71 20.68 0.93
CA GLU A 138 12.45 21.67 1.98
C GLU A 138 11.49 22.74 1.47
N GLY A 139 10.42 23.00 2.24
CA GLY A 139 9.43 24.01 1.93
C GLY A 139 8.28 23.57 1.02
N ASP A 140 8.32 22.35 0.44
CA ASP A 140 7.25 21.86 -0.43
C ASP A 140 5.87 21.82 0.26
N THR A 141 4.83 22.17 -0.47
CA THR A 141 3.43 21.82 -0.18
C THR A 141 3.10 20.50 -0.87
N VAL A 142 2.81 19.47 -0.09
CA VAL A 142 2.55 18.09 -0.57
C VAL A 142 1.09 17.74 -0.44
N PHE A 143 0.45 17.32 -1.52
CA PHE A 143 -0.88 16.73 -1.51
C PHE A 143 -0.78 15.20 -1.64
N ILE A 144 -1.59 14.46 -0.87
CA ILE A 144 -1.64 13.01 -0.85
C ILE A 144 -3.10 12.57 -0.99
N SER A 145 -3.42 11.85 -2.03
CA SER A 145 -4.73 11.21 -2.19
C SER A 145 -4.79 9.85 -1.52
N GLY A 146 -5.98 9.43 -1.08
CA GLY A 146 -6.13 8.18 -0.32
C GLY A 146 -5.30 8.18 0.96
N ALA A 147 -5.22 9.36 1.60
CA ALA A 147 -4.26 9.65 2.67
C ALA A 147 -4.47 8.80 3.94
N ALA A 148 -5.69 8.30 4.19
CA ALA A 148 -5.97 7.47 5.36
C ALA A 148 -5.63 5.98 5.16
N GLY A 149 -5.18 5.56 3.97
CA GLY A 149 -4.69 4.22 3.70
C GLY A 149 -3.24 4.01 4.19
N ALA A 150 -2.76 2.76 4.11
CA ALA A 150 -1.44 2.37 4.63
C ALA A 150 -0.27 3.16 4.01
N VAL A 151 -0.28 3.38 2.69
CA VAL A 151 0.75 4.16 2.00
C VAL A 151 0.57 5.66 2.27
N GLY A 152 -0.68 6.16 2.17
CA GLY A 152 -0.96 7.59 2.26
C GLY A 152 -0.67 8.16 3.66
N SER A 153 -1.06 7.46 4.72
CA SER A 153 -0.82 7.89 6.11
C SER A 153 0.68 7.91 6.47
N ALA A 154 1.42 6.92 5.98
CA ALA A 154 2.87 6.90 6.10
C ALA A 154 3.53 8.03 5.30
N ALA A 155 3.09 8.24 4.05
CA ALA A 155 3.63 9.28 3.18
C ALA A 155 3.46 10.68 3.77
N GLY A 156 2.31 11.00 4.37
CA GLY A 156 2.10 12.32 4.95
C GLY A 156 3.03 12.65 6.10
N GLN A 157 3.19 11.71 7.02
CA GLN A 157 4.10 11.87 8.15
C GLN A 157 5.55 11.96 7.66
N MET A 158 5.97 11.06 6.78
CA MET A 158 7.31 11.10 6.18
C MET A 158 7.58 12.38 5.41
N ALA A 159 6.61 12.93 4.67
CA ALA A 159 6.78 14.19 3.94
C ALA A 159 7.19 15.32 4.87
N LYS A 160 6.58 15.43 6.06
CA LYS A 160 6.97 16.38 7.11
C LYS A 160 8.40 16.18 7.56
N LEU A 161 8.77 14.94 7.90
CA LEU A 161 10.11 14.58 8.37
C LEU A 161 11.20 14.76 7.28
N LEU A 162 10.78 14.83 6.03
CA LEU A 162 11.65 15.08 4.87
C LEU A 162 11.69 16.54 4.42
N GLY A 163 11.05 17.47 5.17
CA GLY A 163 11.16 18.91 4.97
C GLY A 163 9.96 19.59 4.33
N ALA A 164 8.85 18.87 4.04
CA ALA A 164 7.64 19.52 3.55
C ALA A 164 7.10 20.53 4.57
N SER A 165 6.84 21.76 4.12
CA SER A 165 6.28 22.83 4.97
C SER A 165 4.80 22.60 5.25
N ARG A 166 4.09 21.98 4.30
CA ARG A 166 2.65 21.72 4.38
C ARG A 166 2.30 20.38 3.76
N VAL A 167 1.47 19.61 4.47
CA VAL A 167 0.95 18.32 3.99
C VAL A 167 -0.57 18.32 4.04
N ILE A 168 -1.18 18.02 2.89
CA ILE A 168 -2.62 17.99 2.67
C ILE A 168 -3.03 16.57 2.32
N GLY A 169 -4.12 16.08 2.91
CA GLY A 169 -4.64 14.74 2.64
C GLY A 169 -6.11 14.73 2.22
N SER A 170 -6.49 13.82 1.33
CA SER A 170 -7.88 13.49 1.07
C SER A 170 -8.26 12.11 1.59
N ALA A 171 -9.45 11.98 2.13
CA ALA A 171 -10.02 10.73 2.64
C ALA A 171 -11.52 10.68 2.36
N GLY A 172 -12.18 9.55 2.59
CA GLY A 172 -13.59 9.36 2.22
C GLY A 172 -14.58 9.41 3.38
N THR A 173 -14.16 9.83 4.57
CA THR A 173 -15.08 10.07 5.71
C THR A 173 -14.52 11.12 6.64
N GLN A 174 -15.41 11.80 7.36
CA GLN A 174 -15.01 12.82 8.34
C GLN A 174 -14.16 12.23 9.48
N GLU A 175 -14.39 10.98 9.87
CA GLU A 175 -13.58 10.26 10.86
C GLU A 175 -12.12 10.11 10.38
N LYS A 176 -11.93 9.69 9.12
CA LYS A 176 -10.61 9.59 8.51
C LYS A 176 -9.95 10.96 8.35
N VAL A 177 -10.71 11.99 8.00
CA VAL A 177 -10.21 13.36 7.94
C VAL A 177 -9.72 13.83 9.32
N ALA A 178 -10.46 13.55 10.39
CA ALA A 178 -10.03 13.85 11.77
C ALA A 178 -8.73 13.07 12.10
N ARG A 179 -8.68 11.79 11.74
CA ARG A 179 -7.49 10.96 11.98
C ARG A 179 -6.24 11.49 11.26
N LEU A 180 -6.37 11.98 10.03
CA LEU A 180 -5.25 12.61 9.32
C LEU A 180 -4.68 13.82 10.05
N ARG A 181 -5.55 14.67 10.62
CA ARG A 181 -5.11 15.81 11.45
C ARG A 181 -4.35 15.36 12.69
N GLU A 182 -4.80 14.29 13.35
CA GLU A 182 -4.08 13.69 14.49
C GLU A 182 -2.71 13.12 14.10
N LEU A 183 -2.55 12.66 12.85
CA LEU A 183 -1.30 12.18 12.27
C LEU A 183 -0.38 13.33 11.80
N GLY A 184 -0.78 14.59 12.00
CA GLY A 184 0.06 15.75 11.70
C GLY A 184 -0.10 16.33 10.29
N PHE A 185 -1.15 15.97 9.55
CA PHE A 185 -1.50 16.67 8.31
C PHE A 185 -1.98 18.09 8.64
N ASP A 186 -1.48 19.09 7.93
CA ASP A 186 -1.86 20.51 8.13
C ASP A 186 -3.28 20.79 7.66
N ALA A 187 -3.74 20.08 6.64
CA ALA A 187 -5.10 20.11 6.16
C ALA A 187 -5.55 18.73 5.69
N ALA A 188 -6.81 18.43 5.90
CA ALA A 188 -7.43 17.21 5.40
C ALA A 188 -8.89 17.49 5.06
N PHE A 189 -9.40 16.85 3.99
CA PHE A 189 -10.77 17.02 3.51
C PHE A 189 -11.39 15.69 3.05
N ASP A 190 -12.74 15.68 3.07
CA ASP A 190 -13.52 14.59 2.48
C ASP A 190 -13.66 14.84 0.98
N TYR A 191 -13.22 13.90 0.15
CA TYR A 191 -13.24 14.05 -1.29
C TYR A 191 -14.66 14.03 -1.88
N HIS A 192 -15.66 13.52 -1.16
CA HIS A 192 -17.05 13.55 -1.59
C HIS A 192 -17.63 14.98 -1.64
N ASP A 193 -17.01 15.91 -0.93
CA ASP A 193 -17.39 17.33 -0.94
C ASP A 193 -16.77 18.09 -2.14
N GLY A 194 -16.20 17.38 -3.13
CA GLY A 194 -15.58 17.95 -4.32
C GLY A 194 -14.06 18.17 -4.16
N VAL A 195 -13.26 17.39 -4.88
CA VAL A 195 -11.80 17.38 -4.72
C VAL A 195 -11.16 18.72 -5.06
N LEU A 196 -11.53 19.32 -6.19
CA LEU A 196 -10.88 20.54 -6.69
C LEU A 196 -11.07 21.74 -5.76
N ASP A 197 -12.29 21.99 -5.33
CA ASP A 197 -12.60 23.14 -4.49
C ASP A 197 -12.00 23.01 -3.09
N GLN A 198 -12.05 21.79 -2.53
CA GLN A 198 -11.42 21.48 -1.25
C GLN A 198 -9.90 21.62 -1.31
N LEU A 199 -9.28 21.12 -2.40
CA LEU A 199 -7.82 21.23 -2.58
C LEU A 199 -7.37 22.69 -2.76
N ARG A 200 -8.11 23.49 -3.52
CA ARG A 200 -7.84 24.93 -3.67
C ARG A 200 -7.93 25.67 -2.33
N ALA A 201 -8.92 25.36 -1.53
CA ALA A 201 -9.07 25.94 -0.20
C ALA A 201 -7.93 25.52 0.75
N ALA A 202 -7.49 24.26 0.66
CA ALA A 202 -6.40 23.75 1.47
C ALA A 202 -5.00 24.21 1.01
N ALA A 203 -4.84 24.54 -0.26
CA ALA A 203 -3.59 24.97 -0.90
C ALA A 203 -3.76 26.26 -1.67
N PRO A 204 -3.99 27.43 -1.01
CA PRO A 204 -4.21 28.69 -1.70
C PRO A 204 -3.02 29.14 -2.56
N ASP A 205 -1.81 28.75 -2.19
CA ASP A 205 -0.56 29.02 -2.92
C ASP A 205 -0.13 27.86 -3.87
N GLY A 206 -1.04 26.88 -4.09
CA GLY A 206 -0.77 25.70 -4.91
C GLY A 206 -0.04 24.58 -4.16
N ILE A 207 0.24 23.49 -4.90
CA ILE A 207 1.01 22.33 -4.40
C ILE A 207 2.26 22.14 -5.24
N ASP A 208 3.34 21.63 -4.65
CA ASP A 208 4.62 21.39 -5.31
C ASP A 208 4.84 19.91 -5.64
N LEU A 209 4.25 19.02 -4.83
CA LEU A 209 4.29 17.59 -5.01
C LEU A 209 2.90 16.99 -4.79
N TYR A 210 2.46 16.16 -5.73
CA TYR A 210 1.30 15.30 -5.56
C TYR A 210 1.73 13.83 -5.48
N PHE A 211 1.34 13.17 -4.38
CA PHE A 211 1.50 11.72 -4.21
C PHE A 211 0.16 11.05 -4.53
N ASP A 212 0.08 10.41 -5.68
CA ASP A 212 -1.16 9.88 -6.22
C ASP A 212 -1.36 8.39 -5.93
N ASN A 213 -2.37 8.08 -5.10
CA ASN A 213 -2.86 6.73 -4.86
C ASN A 213 -4.20 6.44 -5.58
N VAL A 214 -4.87 7.46 -6.13
CA VAL A 214 -6.27 7.37 -6.56
C VAL A 214 -6.45 7.53 -8.07
N GLY A 215 -5.73 8.46 -8.71
CA GLY A 215 -5.96 8.82 -10.11
C GLY A 215 -7.25 9.62 -10.32
N GLY A 216 -7.84 9.51 -11.51
CA GLY A 216 -9.15 10.08 -11.84
C GLY A 216 -9.29 11.57 -11.51
N GLU A 217 -10.38 11.91 -10.82
CA GLU A 217 -10.69 13.30 -10.41
C GLU A 217 -9.61 13.90 -9.51
N HIS A 218 -8.97 13.12 -8.65
CA HIS A 218 -7.88 13.60 -7.81
C HIS A 218 -6.66 14.05 -8.63
N LEU A 219 -6.30 13.29 -9.66
CA LEU A 219 -5.22 13.67 -10.55
C LEU A 219 -5.58 14.92 -11.36
N GLU A 220 -6.81 15.02 -11.87
CA GLU A 220 -7.29 16.20 -12.58
C GLU A 220 -7.25 17.45 -11.69
N ALA A 221 -7.76 17.36 -10.46
CA ALA A 221 -7.72 18.46 -9.49
C ALA A 221 -6.28 18.86 -9.11
N ALA A 222 -5.41 17.88 -8.92
CA ALA A 222 -4.00 18.15 -8.64
C ALA A 222 -3.30 18.88 -9.78
N LEU A 223 -3.53 18.50 -11.05
CA LEU A 223 -2.97 19.19 -12.21
C LEU A 223 -3.45 20.65 -12.34
N ASP A 224 -4.66 20.97 -11.88
CA ASP A 224 -5.17 22.34 -11.84
C ASP A 224 -4.45 23.19 -10.77
N VAL A 225 -4.18 22.62 -9.60
CA VAL A 225 -3.65 23.34 -8.43
C VAL A 225 -2.14 23.35 -8.36
N ILE A 226 -1.47 22.39 -9.02
CA ILE A 226 0.00 22.22 -8.94
C ILE A 226 0.76 23.42 -9.49
N ASN A 227 1.82 23.81 -8.79
CA ASN A 227 2.70 24.92 -9.16
C ASN A 227 3.55 24.57 -10.40
N PRO A 228 4.08 25.58 -11.13
CA PRO A 228 5.08 25.33 -12.16
C PRO A 228 6.29 24.57 -11.62
N LEU A 229 6.82 23.65 -12.43
CA LEU A 229 7.89 22.70 -12.07
C LEU A 229 7.47 21.68 -11.00
N GLY A 230 6.17 21.56 -10.72
CA GLY A 230 5.62 20.61 -9.79
C GLY A 230 5.82 19.16 -10.24
N ARG A 231 5.66 18.24 -9.29
CA ARG A 231 5.96 16.82 -9.47
C ARG A 231 4.77 15.96 -9.05
N VAL A 232 4.52 14.90 -9.80
CA VAL A 232 3.47 13.91 -9.49
C VAL A 232 4.11 12.53 -9.40
N ALA A 233 4.07 11.92 -8.22
CA ALA A 233 4.47 10.53 -8.00
C ALA A 233 3.21 9.65 -8.07
N VAL A 234 3.04 8.92 -9.19
CA VAL A 234 1.89 8.05 -9.41
C VAL A 234 2.19 6.67 -8.81
N CYS A 235 1.65 6.43 -7.62
CA CYS A 235 1.78 5.18 -6.86
C CYS A 235 0.69 4.17 -7.22
N GLY A 236 -0.54 4.65 -7.43
CA GLY A 236 -1.70 3.82 -7.73
C GLY A 236 -2.83 4.62 -8.34
N MET A 237 -3.82 3.91 -8.87
CA MET A 237 -5.01 4.49 -9.49
C MET A 237 -6.25 3.69 -9.05
N ILE A 238 -6.49 3.64 -7.72
CA ILE A 238 -7.51 2.75 -7.15
C ILE A 238 -8.92 3.07 -7.69
N SER A 239 -9.19 4.30 -8.12
CA SER A 239 -10.44 4.69 -8.77
C SER A 239 -10.73 3.91 -10.05
N ALA A 240 -9.69 3.37 -10.71
CA ALA A 240 -9.82 2.64 -11.98
C ALA A 240 -9.76 1.11 -11.81
N TYR A 241 -9.47 0.59 -10.61
CA TYR A 241 -9.19 -0.86 -10.47
C TYR A 241 -10.42 -1.75 -10.68
N ASN A 242 -11.61 -1.24 -10.40
CA ASN A 242 -12.87 -1.99 -10.48
C ASN A 242 -13.75 -1.54 -11.66
N ASP A 243 -13.27 -0.62 -12.48
CA ASP A 243 -14.00 -0.12 -13.64
C ASP A 243 -13.45 -0.77 -14.91
N PRO A 244 -14.23 -1.67 -15.55
CA PRO A 244 -13.81 -2.32 -16.79
C PRO A 244 -13.74 -1.36 -17.99
N ASP A 245 -14.48 -0.24 -17.94
CA ASP A 245 -14.56 0.72 -19.04
C ASP A 245 -13.50 1.82 -18.98
N ALA A 246 -12.57 1.70 -18.02
CA ALA A 246 -11.46 2.59 -17.75
C ALA A 246 -11.87 4.03 -17.38
N THR A 247 -11.32 4.55 -16.30
CA THR A 247 -11.46 5.94 -15.92
C THR A 247 -10.88 6.83 -17.03
N PRO A 248 -11.63 7.81 -17.55
CA PRO A 248 -11.08 8.75 -18.54
C PRO A 248 -9.83 9.43 -18.00
N ALA A 249 -8.87 9.66 -18.88
CA ALA A 249 -7.69 10.46 -18.53
C ALA A 249 -8.11 11.87 -18.08
N PRO A 250 -7.32 12.54 -17.22
CA PRO A 250 -7.55 13.94 -16.87
C PRO A 250 -7.70 14.81 -18.13
N ARG A 251 -8.71 15.68 -18.15
CA ARG A 251 -8.99 16.55 -19.32
C ARG A 251 -7.98 17.66 -19.48
N ASN A 252 -7.26 18.01 -18.40
CA ASN A 252 -6.32 19.11 -18.31
C ASN A 252 -4.84 18.70 -18.48
N MET A 253 -4.56 17.63 -19.23
CA MET A 253 -3.19 17.15 -19.49
C MET A 253 -2.26 18.21 -20.12
N SER A 254 -2.81 19.25 -20.76
CA SER A 254 -2.03 20.39 -21.25
C SER A 254 -1.27 21.13 -20.15
N ALA A 255 -1.70 20.99 -18.88
CA ALA A 255 -0.98 21.52 -17.72
C ALA A 255 0.46 20.98 -17.61
N LEU A 256 0.74 19.75 -18.10
CA LEU A 256 2.07 19.20 -18.13
C LEU A 256 3.05 20.10 -18.88
N ILE A 257 2.61 20.63 -20.01
CA ILE A 257 3.42 21.54 -20.84
C ILE A 257 3.42 22.94 -20.22
N ALA A 258 2.23 23.48 -19.92
CA ALA A 258 2.07 24.85 -19.46
C ALA A 258 2.82 25.14 -18.15
N LYS A 259 2.91 24.16 -17.25
CA LYS A 259 3.57 24.27 -15.95
C LYS A 259 4.91 23.51 -15.87
N ASN A 260 5.37 22.91 -16.98
CA ASN A 260 6.62 22.11 -17.06
C ASN A 260 6.68 21.05 -15.95
N LEU A 261 5.64 20.21 -15.86
CA LEU A 261 5.50 19.23 -14.79
C LEU A 261 6.29 17.95 -15.05
N THR A 262 6.70 17.30 -13.97
CA THR A 262 7.21 15.92 -13.98
C THR A 262 6.14 14.97 -13.43
N VAL A 263 5.67 14.02 -14.25
CA VAL A 263 4.75 12.96 -13.84
C VAL A 263 5.45 11.62 -14.01
N ARG A 264 5.57 10.85 -12.91
CA ARG A 264 6.28 9.58 -12.93
C ARG A 264 5.54 8.50 -12.16
N GLY A 265 5.19 7.41 -12.85
CA GLY A 265 4.72 6.17 -12.24
C GLY A 265 5.86 5.31 -11.74
N PHE A 266 5.59 4.47 -10.73
CA PHE A 266 6.57 3.53 -10.22
C PHE A 266 5.94 2.26 -9.67
N VAL A 267 6.74 1.19 -9.63
CA VAL A 267 6.41 -0.07 -8.96
C VAL A 267 7.62 -0.53 -8.15
N MET A 268 7.39 -1.11 -7.00
CA MET A 268 8.44 -1.47 -6.06
C MET A 268 9.48 -2.46 -6.59
N LYS A 269 9.12 -3.24 -7.62
CA LYS A 269 10.04 -4.18 -8.30
C LYS A 269 11.41 -3.57 -8.64
N TYR A 270 11.47 -2.27 -8.93
CA TYR A 270 12.68 -1.56 -9.35
C TYR A 270 13.33 -0.71 -8.25
N HIS A 271 12.85 -0.83 -6.98
CA HIS A 271 13.24 0.09 -5.91
C HIS A 271 13.52 -0.60 -4.57
N TRP A 272 13.67 -1.93 -4.54
CA TRP A 272 13.99 -2.67 -3.32
C TRP A 272 15.33 -2.31 -2.71
N ASP A 273 16.23 -1.73 -3.50
CA ASP A 273 17.54 -1.25 -3.07
C ASP A 273 17.44 -0.13 -2.00
N LEU A 274 16.32 0.58 -1.91
CA LEU A 274 16.06 1.55 -0.84
C LEU A 274 15.69 0.90 0.50
N GLY A 275 15.44 -0.39 0.52
CA GLY A 275 14.97 -1.11 1.71
C GLY A 275 15.85 -0.92 2.96
N PRO A 276 17.18 -1.06 2.89
CA PRO A 276 18.05 -0.86 4.06
C PRO A 276 18.01 0.57 4.61
N GLU A 277 18.08 1.58 3.75
CA GLU A 277 17.98 2.99 4.14
C GLU A 277 16.62 3.30 4.79
N PHE A 278 15.55 2.88 4.12
CA PHE A 278 14.19 3.05 4.61
C PHE A 278 14.00 2.42 6.01
N ARG A 279 14.40 1.15 6.19
CA ARG A 279 14.25 0.48 7.49
C ARG A 279 15.01 1.20 8.60
N GLY A 280 16.22 1.65 8.33
CA GLY A 280 17.01 2.41 9.30
C GLY A 280 16.31 3.68 9.77
N ARG A 281 15.77 4.48 8.83
CA ARG A 281 15.03 5.70 9.15
C ARG A 281 13.70 5.40 9.83
N MET A 282 12.90 4.49 9.27
CA MET A 282 11.57 4.20 9.78
C MET A 282 11.60 3.62 11.21
N SER A 283 12.54 2.72 11.51
CA SER A 283 12.72 2.21 12.86
C SER A 283 13.08 3.32 13.87
N GLY A 284 13.85 4.32 13.45
CA GLY A 284 14.12 5.53 14.24
C GLY A 284 12.84 6.32 14.49
N TRP A 285 12.13 6.70 13.45
CA TRP A 285 10.91 7.50 13.54
C TRP A 285 9.79 6.83 14.36
N LEU A 286 9.65 5.50 14.27
CA LEU A 286 8.70 4.75 15.09
C LEU A 286 9.09 4.76 16.56
N ARG A 287 10.36 4.48 16.86
CA ARG A 287 10.88 4.47 18.25
C ARG A 287 10.74 5.84 18.90
N ASP A 288 10.99 6.91 18.14
CA ASP A 288 10.97 8.28 18.64
C ASP A 288 9.53 8.87 18.65
N GLY A 289 8.53 8.09 18.18
CA GLY A 289 7.10 8.46 18.15
C GLY A 289 6.75 9.49 17.07
N GLU A 290 7.66 9.75 16.15
CA GLU A 290 7.49 10.71 15.03
C GLU A 290 6.56 10.17 13.93
N VAL A 291 6.50 8.83 13.78
CA VAL A 291 5.58 8.14 12.88
C VAL A 291 4.69 7.20 13.69
N ARG A 292 3.39 7.25 13.41
CA ARG A 292 2.36 6.35 13.96
C ARG A 292 1.66 5.66 12.81
N TYR A 293 1.11 4.48 13.05
CA TYR A 293 0.38 3.73 12.05
C TYR A 293 -0.88 3.11 12.62
N ASP A 294 -1.84 2.89 11.76
CA ASP A 294 -3.11 2.24 12.07
C ASP A 294 -3.22 0.93 11.29
N GLU A 295 -3.88 -0.04 11.89
CA GLU A 295 -4.21 -1.31 11.26
C GLU A 295 -5.71 -1.59 11.40
N THR A 296 -6.32 -2.05 10.33
CA THR A 296 -7.66 -2.64 10.33
C THR A 296 -7.49 -4.14 10.29
N VAL A 297 -7.82 -4.81 11.39
CA VAL A 297 -7.60 -6.25 11.55
C VAL A 297 -8.90 -7.02 11.34
N ARG A 298 -8.82 -8.12 10.60
CA ARG A 298 -9.85 -9.16 10.50
C ARG A 298 -9.27 -10.48 11.00
N GLU A 299 -10.08 -11.31 11.62
CA GLU A 299 -9.65 -12.59 12.20
C GLU A 299 -10.11 -13.76 11.32
N GLY A 300 -9.22 -14.75 11.14
CA GLY A 300 -9.46 -15.98 10.40
C GLY A 300 -9.27 -15.85 8.89
N LEU A 301 -8.70 -16.88 8.26
CA LEU A 301 -8.47 -16.94 6.81
C LEU A 301 -9.75 -16.78 6.00
N GLU A 302 -10.88 -17.27 6.53
CA GLU A 302 -12.21 -17.15 5.92
C GLU A 302 -12.69 -15.71 5.79
N SER A 303 -12.14 -14.78 6.60
CA SER A 303 -12.47 -13.35 6.52
C SER A 303 -11.70 -12.61 5.41
N ALA A 304 -10.68 -13.23 4.83
CA ALA A 304 -9.80 -12.58 3.85
C ALA A 304 -10.52 -12.07 2.59
N PRO A 305 -11.48 -12.81 1.99
CA PRO A 305 -12.27 -12.30 0.88
C PRO A 305 -13.02 -11.01 1.23
N GLN A 306 -13.70 -11.01 2.38
CA GLN A 306 -14.46 -9.84 2.82
C GLN A 306 -13.53 -8.68 3.19
N ALA A 307 -12.39 -8.95 3.83
CA ALA A 307 -11.37 -7.94 4.11
C ALA A 307 -10.87 -7.25 2.82
N PHE A 308 -10.70 -8.02 1.75
CA PHE A 308 -10.30 -7.49 0.45
C PHE A 308 -11.39 -6.66 -0.22
N ILE A 309 -12.65 -7.12 -0.18
CA ILE A 309 -13.81 -6.37 -0.67
C ILE A 309 -13.95 -5.06 0.11
N ASP A 310 -13.91 -5.12 1.44
CA ASP A 310 -13.97 -3.96 2.34
C ASP A 310 -12.86 -2.94 2.03
N LEU A 311 -11.63 -3.41 1.79
CA LEU A 311 -10.50 -2.56 1.40
C LEU A 311 -10.79 -1.78 0.11
N LEU A 312 -11.33 -2.44 -0.92
CA LEU A 312 -11.64 -1.80 -2.20
C LEU A 312 -12.78 -0.79 -2.10
N HIS A 313 -13.66 -0.94 -1.11
CA HIS A 313 -14.69 0.03 -0.75
C HIS A 313 -14.20 1.10 0.23
N GLY A 314 -12.92 1.07 0.59
CA GLY A 314 -12.33 2.06 1.49
C GLY A 314 -12.80 1.94 2.94
N ALA A 315 -13.19 0.77 3.42
CA ALA A 315 -13.64 0.57 4.79
C ALA A 315 -12.50 0.56 5.83
N ASN A 316 -11.25 0.40 5.39
CA ASN A 316 -10.08 0.39 6.28
C ASN A 316 -9.57 1.78 6.64
N THR A 317 -8.97 1.90 7.81
CA THR A 317 -8.03 2.96 8.17
C THR A 317 -6.66 2.32 8.35
N GLY A 318 -5.62 2.92 7.75
CA GLY A 318 -4.29 2.32 7.75
C GLY A 318 -4.19 1.02 6.95
N LYS A 319 -3.43 0.05 7.46
CA LYS A 319 -3.17 -1.23 6.82
C LYS A 319 -4.27 -2.25 7.12
N MET A 320 -4.84 -2.85 6.07
CA MET A 320 -5.72 -4.02 6.23
C MET A 320 -4.85 -5.27 6.42
N VAL A 321 -5.10 -6.01 7.51
CA VAL A 321 -4.40 -7.23 7.90
C VAL A 321 -5.44 -8.29 8.27
N VAL A 322 -5.16 -9.55 7.90
CA VAL A 322 -5.91 -10.72 8.37
C VAL A 322 -5.00 -11.54 9.27
N ARG A 323 -5.40 -11.75 10.52
CA ARG A 323 -4.72 -12.67 11.47
C ARG A 323 -5.29 -14.07 11.33
N LEU A 324 -4.43 -15.08 11.47
CA LEU A 324 -4.79 -16.49 11.34
C LEU A 324 -4.58 -17.24 12.65
#